data_201455b76ed458554e652a512120d298
#
_entry.id   201455b76ed458554e652a512120d298
#
_cell.length_a   1.000
_cell.length_b   1.000
_cell.length_c   1.000
_cell.angle_alpha   90.00
_cell.angle_beta   90.00
_cell.angle_gamma   90.00
#
_symmetry.space_group_name_H-M   'P 1'
#
loop_
_entity.id
_entity.type
_entity.pdbx_description
1 polymer ?
#
loop_
_entity_poly.entity_id
_entity_poly.type
_entity_poly.pdbx_seq_one_letter_code
_entity_poly.pdbx_strand_id
1 'polypeptide(L)'
;SAVLQPVLASYADRPESPSLKKFLQLLLVLQLILGISLLFCKSILLTGVVYGCGVTLLQLLTPFINSLGMESINQGHNLNFGIARGMGSVAYAALSYVLGIITSRTGITAVPVCIMIVTLVLMGCLALFPFTKSSSVPTGDNSKKQTSNPLQFLRKYKRFTIVLVGCILIYLGHVLLNSFTFQIVQSKGGGSSEMGTATAIAAMSELPTLFLFGYML
;
A
#
# COMPACT_ATOMS: atom_id res chain seq x y z
N SER A 1 3.81 6.12 9.26
CA SER A 1 4.34 5.75 7.93
C SER A 1 5.11 6.88 7.28
N ALA A 2 4.65 8.14 7.34
CA ALA A 2 5.26 9.30 6.65
C ALA A 2 6.76 9.53 6.97
N VAL A 3 7.23 9.25 8.18
CA VAL A 3 8.64 9.39 8.58
C VAL A 3 9.44 8.12 8.25
N LEU A 4 8.84 6.95 8.45
CA LEU A 4 9.52 5.67 8.23
C LEU A 4 9.74 5.38 6.74
N GLN A 5 8.82 5.79 5.87
CA GLN A 5 8.86 5.55 4.43
C GLN A 5 10.13 6.13 3.76
N PRO A 6 10.48 7.43 3.92
CA PRO A 6 11.71 7.98 3.34
C PRO A 6 12.98 7.37 3.93
N VAL A 7 12.99 7.06 5.23
CA VAL A 7 14.14 6.44 5.91
C VAL A 7 14.40 5.04 5.37
N LEU A 8 13.37 4.21 5.26
CA LEU A 8 13.49 2.86 4.74
C LEU A 8 13.79 2.84 3.24
N ALA A 9 13.22 3.76 2.46
CA ALA A 9 13.55 3.91 1.04
C ALA A 9 15.03 4.28 0.87
N SER A 10 15.53 5.26 1.62
CA SER A 10 16.95 5.65 1.57
C SER A 10 17.90 4.53 2.03
N TYR A 11 17.44 3.64 2.91
CA TYR A 11 18.19 2.45 3.31
C TYR A 11 18.18 1.38 2.22
N ALA A 12 17.02 1.15 1.59
CA ALA A 12 16.86 0.18 0.51
C ALA A 12 17.70 0.54 -0.74
N ASP A 13 17.92 1.83 -0.99
CA ASP A 13 18.69 2.34 -2.13
C ASP A 13 20.21 2.24 -1.94
N ARG A 14 20.69 1.81 -0.77
CA ARG A 14 22.14 1.64 -0.54
C ARG A 14 22.66 0.41 -1.29
N PRO A 15 23.87 0.47 -1.88
CA PRO A 15 24.46 -0.66 -2.60
C PRO A 15 24.68 -1.90 -1.71
N GLU A 16 24.89 -1.69 -0.42
CA GLU A 16 25.08 -2.75 0.59
C GLU A 16 23.77 -3.32 1.14
N SER A 17 22.61 -2.73 0.76
CA SER A 17 21.32 -3.18 1.27
C SER A 17 20.94 -4.56 0.71
N PRO A 18 20.18 -5.37 1.46
CA PRO A 18 19.61 -6.59 0.94
C PRO A 18 18.73 -6.27 -0.28
N SER A 19 18.62 -7.22 -1.23
CA SER A 19 17.78 -7.02 -2.41
C SER A 19 16.36 -6.61 -1.98
N LEU A 20 15.71 -5.74 -2.75
CA LEU A 20 14.35 -5.25 -2.49
C LEU A 20 13.36 -6.40 -2.20
N LYS A 21 13.55 -7.55 -2.89
CA LYS A 21 12.80 -8.79 -2.64
C LYS A 21 12.98 -9.32 -1.21
N LYS A 22 14.22 -9.40 -0.71
CA LYS A 22 14.50 -9.87 0.67
C LYS A 22 13.96 -8.90 1.71
N PHE A 23 14.04 -7.60 1.44
CA PHE A 23 13.49 -6.58 2.31
C PHE A 23 11.95 -6.68 2.42
N LEU A 24 11.27 -6.87 1.29
CA LEU A 24 9.82 -7.13 1.27
C LEU A 24 9.45 -8.41 2.02
N GLN A 25 10.22 -9.49 1.85
CA GLN A 25 9.99 -10.73 2.59
C GLN A 25 10.10 -10.53 4.10
N LEU A 26 11.08 -9.76 4.56
CA LEU A 26 11.23 -9.43 5.98
C LEU A 26 10.01 -8.67 6.52
N LEU A 27 9.52 -7.67 5.78
CA LEU A 27 8.33 -6.90 6.17
C LEU A 27 7.07 -7.79 6.21
N LEU A 28 6.92 -8.74 5.28
CA LEU A 28 5.80 -9.69 5.26
C LEU A 28 5.86 -10.67 6.44
N VAL A 29 7.06 -11.16 6.80
CA VAL A 29 7.23 -12.00 8.00
C VAL A 29 6.84 -11.22 9.26
N LEU A 30 7.29 -9.96 9.38
CA LEU A 30 6.91 -9.11 10.50
C LEU A 30 5.39 -8.87 10.55
N GLN A 31 4.75 -8.68 9.38
CA GLN A 31 3.30 -8.56 9.28
C GLN A 31 2.57 -9.82 9.76
N LEU A 32 3.08 -11.01 9.43
CA LEU A 32 2.52 -12.28 9.93
C LEU A 32 2.63 -12.40 11.45
N ILE A 33 3.77 -12.03 12.02
CA ILE A 33 3.98 -12.04 13.47
C ILE A 33 2.98 -11.11 14.16
N LEU A 34 2.75 -9.90 13.63
CA LEU A 34 1.75 -8.97 14.16
C LEU A 34 0.33 -9.51 13.98
N GLY A 35 0.01 -10.15 12.85
CA GLY A 35 -1.28 -10.80 12.62
C GLY A 35 -1.57 -11.90 13.65
N ILE A 36 -0.59 -12.75 13.94
CA ILE A 36 -0.67 -13.80 14.97
C ILE A 36 -0.86 -13.16 16.35
N SER A 37 -0.06 -12.14 16.69
CA SER A 37 -0.16 -11.48 17.99
C SER A 37 -1.53 -10.83 18.23
N LEU A 38 -2.19 -10.32 17.18
CA LEU A 38 -3.56 -9.80 17.27
C LEU A 38 -4.58 -10.84 17.76
N LEU A 39 -4.41 -12.11 17.41
CA LEU A 39 -5.31 -13.18 17.86
C LEU A 39 -5.19 -13.46 19.36
N PHE A 40 -4.04 -13.20 19.95
CA PHE A 40 -3.77 -13.44 21.38
C PHE A 40 -3.95 -12.20 22.26
N CYS A 41 -4.12 -11.02 21.68
CA CYS A 41 -4.30 -9.78 22.42
C CYS A 41 -5.67 -9.74 23.10
N LYS A 42 -5.68 -9.65 24.43
CA LYS A 42 -6.90 -9.51 25.25
C LYS A 42 -7.15 -8.07 25.70
N SER A 43 -6.12 -7.25 25.76
CA SER A 43 -6.21 -5.85 26.19
C SER A 43 -6.52 -4.93 24.99
N ILE A 44 -7.50 -4.04 25.13
CA ILE A 44 -7.88 -3.05 24.10
C ILE A 44 -6.68 -2.19 23.70
N LEU A 45 -5.89 -1.73 24.66
CA LEU A 45 -4.73 -0.89 24.41
C LEU A 45 -3.66 -1.64 23.60
N LEU A 46 -3.36 -2.90 23.98
CA LEU A 46 -2.39 -3.71 23.26
C LEU A 46 -2.88 -4.04 21.85
N THR A 47 -4.15 -4.39 21.69
CA THR A 47 -4.77 -4.60 20.37
C THR A 47 -4.65 -3.36 19.49
N GLY A 48 -4.91 -2.17 20.05
CA GLY A 48 -4.77 -0.91 19.31
C GLY A 48 -3.34 -0.64 18.85
N VAL A 49 -2.34 -0.89 19.68
CA VAL A 49 -0.93 -0.71 19.34
C VAL A 49 -0.49 -1.70 18.26
N VAL A 50 -0.78 -3.00 18.45
CA VAL A 50 -0.42 -4.05 17.48
C VAL A 50 -1.10 -3.83 16.14
N TYR A 51 -2.38 -3.47 16.15
CA TYR A 51 -3.13 -3.11 14.94
C TYR A 51 -2.52 -1.89 14.25
N GLY A 52 -2.22 -0.82 14.99
CA GLY A 52 -1.58 0.38 14.44
C GLY A 52 -0.21 0.10 13.81
N CYS A 53 0.60 -0.76 14.44
CA CYS A 53 1.86 -1.24 13.86
C CYS A 53 1.62 -2.03 12.57
N GLY A 54 0.64 -2.94 12.55
CA GLY A 54 0.29 -3.72 11.37
C GLY A 54 -0.17 -2.85 10.20
N VAL A 55 -1.06 -1.88 10.45
CA VAL A 55 -1.50 -0.92 9.41
C VAL A 55 -0.32 -0.09 8.90
N THR A 56 0.60 0.32 9.76
CA THR A 56 1.79 1.06 9.36
C THR A 56 2.69 0.23 8.44
N LEU A 57 2.88 -1.05 8.73
CA LEU A 57 3.64 -1.97 7.87
C LEU A 57 2.97 -2.18 6.51
N LEU A 58 1.64 -2.36 6.47
CA LEU A 58 0.90 -2.49 5.21
C LEU A 58 1.06 -1.25 4.32
N GLN A 59 1.04 -0.07 4.92
CA GLN A 59 1.28 1.18 4.19
C GLN A 59 2.72 1.30 3.65
N LEU A 60 3.68 0.67 4.32
CA LEU A 60 5.07 0.62 3.85
C LEU A 60 5.26 -0.36 2.68
N LEU A 61 4.50 -1.46 2.65
CA LEU A 61 4.62 -2.47 1.59
C LEU A 61 4.26 -1.91 0.21
N THR A 62 3.25 -1.04 0.11
CA THR A 62 2.73 -0.53 -1.16
C THR A 62 3.80 0.16 -2.04
N PRO A 63 4.58 1.14 -1.55
CA PRO A 63 5.61 1.78 -2.38
C PRO A 63 6.74 0.81 -2.76
N PHE A 64 7.10 -0.13 -1.89
CA PHE A 64 8.14 -1.11 -2.22
C PHE A 64 7.68 -2.12 -3.27
N ILE A 65 6.42 -2.54 -3.27
CA ILE A 65 5.84 -3.39 -4.33
C ILE A 65 5.81 -2.62 -5.64
N ASN A 66 5.42 -1.34 -5.64
CA ASN A 66 5.45 -0.51 -6.84
C ASN A 66 6.88 -0.35 -7.36
N SER A 67 7.87 -0.13 -6.48
CA SER A 67 9.28 -0.05 -6.85
C SER A 67 9.79 -1.36 -7.46
N LEU A 68 9.40 -2.51 -6.91
CA LEU A 68 9.72 -3.83 -7.46
C LEU A 68 9.16 -3.99 -8.89
N GLY A 69 7.92 -3.56 -9.12
CA GLY A 69 7.28 -3.58 -10.44
C GLY A 69 8.02 -2.69 -11.46
N MET A 70 8.37 -1.47 -11.06
CA MET A 70 9.12 -0.54 -11.93
C MET A 70 10.53 -1.04 -12.25
N GLU A 71 11.22 -1.62 -11.26
CA GLU A 71 12.54 -2.20 -11.49
C GLU A 71 12.48 -3.40 -12.43
N SER A 72 11.43 -4.23 -12.34
CA SER A 72 11.20 -5.32 -13.29
C SER A 72 10.99 -4.83 -14.71
N ILE A 73 10.28 -3.72 -14.91
CA ILE A 73 10.12 -3.08 -16.22
C ILE A 73 11.47 -2.58 -16.74
N ASN A 74 12.26 -1.94 -15.90
CA ASN A 74 13.59 -1.44 -16.25
C ASN A 74 14.57 -2.57 -16.62
N GLN A 75 14.33 -3.79 -16.12
CA GLN A 75 15.09 -5.00 -16.49
C GLN A 75 14.63 -5.61 -17.83
N GLY A 76 13.68 -4.98 -18.53
CA GLY A 76 13.22 -5.40 -19.85
C GLY A 76 12.06 -6.41 -19.83
N HIS A 77 11.45 -6.67 -18.67
CA HIS A 77 10.24 -7.47 -18.62
C HIS A 77 9.04 -6.67 -19.15
N ASN A 78 8.30 -7.26 -20.08
CA ASN A 78 7.08 -6.67 -20.67
C ASN A 78 5.93 -6.66 -19.66
N LEU A 79 6.01 -5.80 -18.65
CA LEU A 79 4.96 -5.58 -17.66
C LEU A 79 4.20 -4.30 -18.00
N ASN A 80 2.90 -4.43 -18.27
CA ASN A 80 2.03 -3.27 -18.37
C ASN A 80 1.63 -2.83 -16.96
N PHE A 81 2.27 -1.78 -16.45
CA PHE A 81 2.04 -1.25 -15.10
C PHE A 81 0.58 -0.84 -14.87
N GLY A 82 -0.09 -0.28 -15.89
CA GLY A 82 -1.50 0.13 -15.82
C GLY A 82 -2.42 -1.07 -15.58
N ILE A 83 -2.22 -2.16 -16.33
CA ILE A 83 -2.99 -3.39 -16.17
C ILE A 83 -2.72 -4.01 -14.79
N ALA A 84 -1.45 -4.10 -14.37
CA ALA A 84 -1.10 -4.64 -13.05
C ALA A 84 -1.76 -3.85 -11.91
N ARG A 85 -1.80 -2.52 -12.01
CA ARG A 85 -2.48 -1.64 -11.07
C ARG A 85 -4.00 -1.85 -11.08
N GLY A 86 -4.61 -1.96 -12.27
CA GLY A 86 -6.04 -2.25 -12.43
C GLY A 86 -6.44 -3.60 -11.82
N MET A 87 -5.64 -4.64 -12.02
CA MET A 87 -5.86 -5.95 -11.39
C MET A 87 -5.81 -5.88 -9.86
N GLY A 88 -4.98 -4.99 -9.30
CA GLY A 88 -4.97 -4.71 -7.87
C GLY A 88 -6.32 -4.17 -7.36
N SER A 89 -6.96 -3.25 -8.09
CA SER A 89 -8.28 -2.72 -7.74
C SER A 89 -9.38 -3.79 -7.85
N VAL A 90 -9.32 -4.67 -8.86
CA VAL A 90 -10.25 -5.82 -8.98
C VAL A 90 -10.10 -6.76 -7.79
N ALA A 91 -8.86 -7.12 -7.43
CA ALA A 91 -8.59 -7.98 -6.28
C ALA A 91 -9.08 -7.34 -4.97
N TYR A 92 -8.85 -6.04 -4.80
CA TYR A 92 -9.34 -5.29 -3.64
C TYR A 92 -10.87 -5.29 -3.56
N ALA A 93 -11.58 -5.07 -4.67
CA ALA A 93 -13.03 -5.12 -4.72
C ALA A 93 -13.56 -6.50 -4.33
N ALA A 94 -13.00 -7.57 -4.91
CA ALA A 94 -13.38 -8.94 -4.61
C ALA A 94 -13.15 -9.29 -3.14
N LEU A 95 -11.95 -8.99 -2.61
CA LEU A 95 -11.61 -9.26 -1.22
C LEU A 95 -12.47 -8.45 -0.24
N SER A 96 -12.77 -7.19 -0.53
CA SER A 96 -13.63 -6.36 0.31
C SER A 96 -15.04 -6.91 0.40
N TYR A 97 -15.60 -7.36 -0.72
CA TYR A 97 -16.93 -8.00 -0.77
C TYR A 97 -16.95 -9.31 0.03
N VAL A 98 -16.00 -10.20 -0.23
CA VAL A 98 -15.88 -11.49 0.46
C VAL A 98 -15.66 -11.30 1.96
N LEU A 99 -14.78 -10.37 2.34
CA LEU A 99 -14.50 -10.07 3.75
C LEU A 99 -15.74 -9.49 4.44
N GLY A 100 -16.52 -8.65 3.76
CA GLY A 100 -17.80 -8.13 4.28
C GLY A 100 -18.77 -9.25 4.63
N ILE A 101 -18.93 -10.26 3.76
CA ILE A 101 -19.78 -11.43 4.00
C ILE A 101 -19.22 -12.30 5.13
N ILE A 102 -17.92 -12.57 5.15
CA ILE A 102 -17.30 -13.39 6.19
C ILE A 102 -17.47 -12.72 7.55
N THR A 103 -17.16 -11.44 7.68
CA THR A 103 -17.27 -10.71 8.95
C THR A 103 -18.70 -10.58 9.45
N SER A 104 -19.68 -10.49 8.54
CA SER A 104 -21.11 -10.49 8.95
C SER A 104 -21.57 -11.81 9.57
N ARG A 105 -20.93 -12.93 9.20
CA ARG A 105 -21.27 -14.28 9.71
C ARG A 105 -20.41 -14.72 10.89
N THR A 106 -19.11 -14.44 10.86
CA THR A 106 -18.12 -14.96 11.83
C THR A 106 -17.65 -13.92 12.83
N GLY A 107 -18.02 -12.65 12.62
CA GLY A 107 -17.59 -11.54 13.46
C GLY A 107 -16.22 -10.99 13.09
N ILE A 108 -15.77 -10.02 13.87
CA ILE A 108 -14.56 -9.22 13.59
C ILE A 108 -13.25 -10.01 13.70
N THR A 109 -13.27 -11.15 14.38
CA THR A 109 -12.10 -12.04 14.55
C THR A 109 -11.63 -12.67 13.23
N ALA A 110 -12.49 -12.68 12.20
CA ALA A 110 -12.10 -13.12 10.86
C ALA A 110 -11.07 -12.21 10.18
N VAL A 111 -11.06 -10.92 10.52
CA VAL A 111 -10.21 -9.92 9.86
C VAL A 111 -8.71 -10.24 10.01
N PRO A 112 -8.15 -10.50 11.20
CA PRO A 112 -6.75 -10.88 11.34
C PRO A 112 -6.39 -12.16 10.58
N VAL A 113 -7.30 -13.15 10.57
CA VAL A 113 -7.10 -14.42 9.85
C VAL A 113 -7.02 -14.19 8.34
N CYS A 114 -7.93 -13.37 7.79
CA CYS A 114 -7.90 -13.02 6.37
C CYS A 114 -6.63 -12.25 5.99
N ILE A 115 -6.17 -11.32 6.84
CA ILE A 115 -4.89 -10.60 6.62
C ILE A 115 -3.72 -11.59 6.58
N MET A 116 -3.68 -12.57 7.48
CA MET A 116 -2.61 -13.59 7.49
C MET A 116 -2.63 -14.44 6.22
N ILE A 117 -3.80 -14.89 5.77
CA ILE A 117 -3.95 -15.68 4.54
C ILE A 117 -3.44 -14.88 3.32
N VAL A 118 -3.89 -13.63 3.18
CA VAL A 118 -3.46 -12.75 2.07
C VAL A 118 -1.96 -12.49 2.13
N THR A 119 -1.40 -12.29 3.32
CA THR A 119 0.05 -12.09 3.51
C THR A 119 0.84 -13.34 3.12
N LEU A 120 0.37 -14.54 3.46
CA LEU A 120 0.99 -15.81 3.04
C LEU A 120 0.95 -16.00 1.52
N VAL A 121 -0.19 -15.70 0.89
CA VAL A 121 -0.33 -15.74 -0.57
C VAL A 121 0.66 -14.76 -1.22
N LEU A 122 0.72 -13.53 -0.72
CA LEU A 122 1.67 -12.52 -1.23
C LEU A 122 3.12 -12.96 -1.06
N MET A 123 3.47 -13.58 0.06
CA MET A 123 4.81 -14.11 0.31
C MET A 123 5.15 -15.25 -0.68
N GLY A 124 4.19 -16.13 -0.97
CA GLY A 124 4.34 -17.17 -2.00
C GLY A 124 4.54 -16.58 -3.40
N CYS A 125 3.72 -15.60 -3.79
CA CYS A 125 3.86 -14.91 -5.08
C CYS A 125 5.23 -14.20 -5.17
N LEU A 126 5.67 -13.55 -4.10
CA LEU A 126 6.97 -12.88 -4.07
C LEU A 126 8.13 -13.89 -4.13
N ALA A 127 8.00 -15.08 -3.55
CA ALA A 127 9.01 -16.13 -3.64
C ALA A 127 9.21 -16.61 -5.09
N LEU A 128 8.10 -16.78 -5.83
CA LEU A 128 8.09 -17.20 -7.23
C LEU A 128 8.50 -16.08 -8.21
N PHE A 129 8.47 -14.82 -7.78
CA PHE A 129 8.77 -13.68 -8.65
C PHE A 129 10.26 -13.69 -9.04
N PRO A 130 10.60 -13.78 -10.34
CA PRO A 130 11.98 -13.74 -10.80
C PRO A 130 12.52 -12.30 -10.63
N PHE A 131 13.43 -12.13 -9.71
CA PHE A 131 14.06 -10.86 -9.44
C PHE A 131 15.56 -11.03 -9.39
N THR A 132 16.27 -10.45 -10.35
CA THR A 132 17.72 -10.31 -10.33
C THR A 132 18.05 -8.93 -9.77
N LYS A 133 18.92 -8.86 -8.75
CA LYS A 133 19.40 -7.56 -8.28
C LYS A 133 20.10 -6.89 -9.45
N SER A 134 19.47 -5.89 -10.05
CA SER A 134 20.15 -5.03 -11.01
C SER A 134 21.29 -4.39 -10.24
N SER A 135 22.52 -4.63 -10.68
CA SER A 135 23.63 -3.77 -10.34
C SER A 135 23.26 -2.43 -10.97
N SER A 136 22.63 -1.56 -10.19
CA SER A 136 22.38 -0.20 -10.61
C SER A 136 23.73 0.35 -11.03
N VAL A 137 23.94 0.39 -12.34
CA VAL A 137 24.99 1.22 -12.90
C VAL A 137 24.70 2.60 -12.33
N PRO A 138 25.60 3.19 -11.56
CA PRO A 138 25.42 4.57 -11.15
C PRO A 138 25.32 5.33 -12.46
N THR A 139 24.13 5.75 -12.83
CA THR A 139 23.98 6.75 -13.89
C THR A 139 24.77 7.93 -13.36
N GLY A 140 25.98 8.04 -13.91
CA GLY A 140 26.94 9.04 -13.48
C GLY A 140 26.41 10.42 -13.79
N ASP A 141 25.63 10.93 -12.88
CA ASP A 141 25.50 12.35 -12.69
C ASP A 141 25.96 12.63 -11.26
N ASN A 142 27.27 12.95 -11.18
CA ASN A 142 27.88 13.56 -10.02
C ASN A 142 27.32 14.98 -9.79
N SER A 143 26.02 15.15 -9.93
CA SER A 143 25.34 16.29 -9.36
C SER A 143 25.39 16.08 -7.84
N LYS A 144 26.37 16.78 -7.23
CA LYS A 144 26.51 16.99 -5.80
C LYS A 144 25.13 16.87 -5.16
N LYS A 145 24.95 15.91 -4.24
CA LYS A 145 23.79 15.88 -3.33
C LYS A 145 23.72 17.25 -2.63
N GLN A 146 23.15 18.22 -3.32
CA GLN A 146 22.71 19.43 -2.68
C GLN A 146 21.58 19.00 -1.76
N THR A 147 21.89 18.94 -0.49
CA THR A 147 20.91 18.95 0.59
C THR A 147 20.10 20.25 0.47
N SER A 148 19.22 20.29 -0.53
CA SER A 148 18.32 21.40 -0.70
C SER A 148 17.33 21.33 0.46
N ASN A 149 17.37 22.32 1.36
CA ASN A 149 16.37 22.47 2.42
C ASN A 149 14.98 22.38 1.79
N PRO A 150 14.10 21.47 2.26
CA PRO A 150 12.75 21.29 1.69
C PRO A 150 11.97 22.61 1.59
N LEU A 151 12.16 23.49 2.58
CA LEU A 151 11.55 24.83 2.61
C LEU A 151 12.04 25.73 1.46
N GLN A 152 13.32 25.66 1.10
CA GLN A 152 13.87 26.42 -0.04
C GLN A 152 13.32 25.90 -1.36
N PHE A 153 13.14 24.57 -1.49
CA PHE A 153 12.51 23.95 -2.67
C PHE A 153 11.08 24.43 -2.85
N LEU A 154 10.25 24.38 -1.81
CA LEU A 154 8.86 24.84 -1.84
C LEU A 154 8.76 26.32 -2.19
N ARG A 155 9.66 27.14 -1.67
CA ARG A 155 9.70 28.59 -1.93
C ARG A 155 10.15 28.93 -3.35
N LYS A 156 11.06 28.10 -3.92
CA LYS A 156 11.55 28.25 -5.31
C LYS A 156 10.47 27.87 -6.33
N TYR A 157 9.70 26.79 -6.08
CA TYR A 157 8.72 26.25 -7.02
C TYR A 157 7.29 26.49 -6.56
N LYS A 158 6.87 27.77 -6.49
CA LYS A 158 5.55 28.19 -5.98
C LYS A 158 4.36 27.49 -6.67
N ARG A 159 4.41 27.34 -8.02
CA ARG A 159 3.33 26.67 -8.78
C ARG A 159 3.19 25.20 -8.35
N PHE A 160 4.29 24.50 -8.23
CA PHE A 160 4.31 23.13 -7.72
C PHE A 160 3.77 23.04 -6.29
N THR A 161 4.15 23.98 -5.43
CA THR A 161 3.68 24.04 -4.03
C THR A 161 2.16 24.21 -3.95
N ILE A 162 1.56 25.05 -4.80
CA ILE A 162 0.10 25.24 -4.84
C ILE A 162 -0.60 23.94 -5.24
N VAL A 163 -0.11 23.26 -6.29
CA VAL A 163 -0.64 21.95 -6.70
C VAL A 163 -0.49 20.92 -5.58
N LEU A 164 0.66 20.89 -4.92
CA LEU A 164 0.90 19.98 -3.79
C LEU A 164 -0.08 20.21 -2.64
N VAL A 165 -0.34 21.46 -2.28
CA VAL A 165 -1.35 21.79 -1.25
C VAL A 165 -2.74 21.34 -1.68
N GLY A 166 -3.13 21.56 -2.94
CA GLY A 166 -4.39 21.06 -3.48
C GLY A 166 -4.51 19.53 -3.36
N CYS A 167 -3.47 18.80 -3.74
CA CYS A 167 -3.41 17.34 -3.60
C CYS A 167 -3.54 16.89 -2.15
N ILE A 168 -2.88 17.59 -1.21
CA ILE A 168 -2.97 17.28 0.23
C ILE A 168 -4.41 17.45 0.72
N LEU A 169 -5.10 18.52 0.34
CA LEU A 169 -6.49 18.77 0.75
C LEU A 169 -7.45 17.71 0.21
N ILE A 170 -7.29 17.33 -1.08
CA ILE A 170 -8.09 16.24 -1.69
C ILE A 170 -7.82 14.93 -0.95
N TYR A 171 -6.55 14.60 -0.70
CA TYR A 171 -6.17 13.37 -0.01
C TYR A 171 -6.69 13.33 1.43
N LEU A 172 -6.67 14.47 2.13
CA LEU A 172 -7.25 14.58 3.46
C LEU A 172 -8.75 14.25 3.45
N GLY A 173 -9.50 14.83 2.51
CA GLY A 173 -10.93 14.53 2.32
C GLY A 173 -11.17 13.05 2.04
N HIS A 174 -10.36 12.44 1.17
CA HIS A 174 -10.44 11.01 0.87
C HIS A 174 -10.18 10.13 2.09
N VAL A 175 -9.15 10.43 2.87
CA VAL A 175 -8.82 9.68 4.10
C VAL A 175 -9.93 9.81 5.14
N LEU A 176 -10.50 11.01 5.33
CA LEU A 176 -11.61 11.23 6.25
C LEU A 176 -12.85 10.42 5.82
N LEU A 177 -13.25 10.48 4.56
CA LEU A 177 -14.36 9.70 4.05
C LEU A 177 -14.14 8.20 4.29
N ASN A 178 -12.99 7.66 3.91
CA ASN A 178 -12.68 6.23 4.12
C ASN A 178 -12.69 5.83 5.60
N SER A 179 -12.18 6.69 6.48
CA SER A 179 -12.13 6.41 7.92
C SER A 179 -13.51 6.34 8.56
N PHE A 180 -14.47 7.13 8.07
CA PHE A 180 -15.82 7.21 8.61
C PHE A 180 -16.87 6.46 7.78
N THR A 181 -16.50 5.82 6.68
CA THR A 181 -17.46 5.11 5.80
C THR A 181 -18.25 4.06 6.57
N PHE A 182 -17.62 3.29 7.46
CA PHE A 182 -18.31 2.29 8.25
C PHE A 182 -19.37 2.91 9.17
N GLN A 183 -19.05 3.99 9.86
CA GLN A 183 -19.99 4.73 10.72
C GLN A 183 -21.17 5.31 9.93
N ILE A 184 -20.89 5.80 8.71
CA ILE A 184 -21.91 6.31 7.79
C ILE A 184 -22.86 5.18 7.38
N VAL A 185 -22.33 4.03 6.98
CA VAL A 185 -23.13 2.85 6.62
C VAL A 185 -23.97 2.38 7.82
N GLN A 186 -23.36 2.31 9.00
CA GLN A 186 -24.04 1.89 10.22
C GLN A 186 -25.16 2.86 10.63
N SER A 187 -24.98 4.16 10.47
CA SER A 187 -26.01 5.17 10.75
C SER A 187 -27.24 5.05 9.84
N LYS A 188 -27.10 4.39 8.69
CA LYS A 188 -28.18 4.07 7.74
C LYS A 188 -28.76 2.66 7.93
N GLY A 189 -28.37 1.97 9.00
CA GLY A 189 -28.84 0.62 9.31
C GLY A 189 -28.10 -0.50 8.59
N GLY A 190 -27.01 -0.18 7.90
CA GLY A 190 -26.14 -1.19 7.25
C GLY A 190 -25.13 -1.82 8.21
N GLY A 191 -24.60 -2.99 7.82
CA GLY A 191 -23.59 -3.73 8.56
C GLY A 191 -22.29 -3.93 7.75
N SER A 192 -21.52 -4.95 8.14
CA SER A 192 -20.24 -5.28 7.50
C SER A 192 -20.40 -5.72 6.04
N SER A 193 -21.52 -6.37 5.69
CA SER A 193 -21.82 -6.79 4.32
C SER A 193 -22.01 -5.60 3.38
N GLU A 194 -22.83 -4.62 3.83
CA GLU A 194 -23.10 -3.39 3.08
C GLU A 194 -21.83 -2.55 2.95
N MET A 195 -20.99 -2.50 3.99
CA MET A 195 -19.68 -1.85 3.92
C MET A 195 -18.78 -2.51 2.89
N GLY A 196 -18.69 -3.85 2.88
CA GLY A 196 -17.92 -4.60 1.90
C GLY A 196 -18.38 -4.33 0.47
N THR A 197 -19.69 -4.30 0.25
CA THR A 197 -20.31 -4.00 -1.04
C THR A 197 -20.02 -2.55 -1.49
N ALA A 198 -20.17 -1.58 -0.60
CA ALA A 198 -19.88 -0.17 -0.89
C ALA A 198 -18.41 0.03 -1.30
N THR A 199 -17.49 -0.61 -0.57
CA THR A 199 -16.06 -0.56 -0.86
C THR A 199 -15.73 -1.23 -2.19
N ALA A 200 -16.38 -2.35 -2.51
CA ALA A 200 -16.22 -3.05 -3.79
C ALA A 200 -16.70 -2.19 -4.97
N ILE A 201 -17.86 -1.53 -4.84
CA ILE A 201 -18.38 -0.61 -5.88
C ILE A 201 -17.43 0.56 -6.07
N ALA A 202 -16.92 1.16 -4.98
CA ALA A 202 -15.95 2.25 -5.05
C ALA A 202 -14.69 1.83 -5.81
N ALA A 203 -14.11 0.66 -5.49
CA ALA A 203 -12.93 0.14 -6.19
C ALA A 203 -13.20 -0.18 -7.67
N MET A 204 -14.38 -0.71 -8.01
CA MET A 204 -14.77 -0.96 -9.39
C MET A 204 -14.93 0.32 -10.20
N SER A 205 -15.37 1.42 -9.59
CA SER A 205 -15.52 2.71 -10.27
C SER A 205 -14.19 3.32 -10.72
N GLU A 206 -13.07 2.91 -10.14
CA GLU A 206 -11.73 3.34 -10.54
C GLU A 206 -11.24 2.64 -11.82
N LEU A 207 -11.76 1.46 -12.14
CA LEU A 207 -11.26 0.63 -13.26
C LEU A 207 -11.35 1.31 -14.61
N PRO A 208 -12.46 1.98 -15.00
CA PRO A 208 -12.53 2.66 -16.29
C PRO A 208 -11.41 3.70 -16.45
N THR A 209 -11.12 4.45 -15.41
CA THR A 209 -10.07 5.47 -15.42
C THR A 209 -8.68 4.85 -15.57
N LEU A 210 -8.41 3.76 -14.85
CA LEU A 210 -7.12 3.06 -14.92
C LEU A 210 -6.86 2.41 -16.28
N PHE A 211 -7.87 1.80 -16.88
CA PHE A 211 -7.74 1.19 -18.21
C PHE A 211 -7.66 2.24 -19.33
N LEU A 212 -8.43 3.33 -19.24
CA LEU A 212 -8.38 4.41 -20.22
C LEU A 212 -7.06 5.20 -20.16
N PHE A 213 -6.43 5.27 -19.02
CA PHE A 213 -5.15 5.95 -18.86
C PHE A 213 -4.05 5.39 -19.78
N GLY A 214 -4.06 4.07 -20.02
CA GLY A 214 -3.15 3.40 -20.94
C GLY A 214 -3.35 3.76 -22.41
N TYR A 215 -4.52 4.33 -22.78
CA TYR A 215 -4.81 4.82 -24.14
C TYR A 215 -4.56 6.33 -24.29
N MET A 216 -4.39 7.06 -23.18
CA MET A 216 -4.18 8.52 -23.19
C MET A 216 -2.69 8.92 -23.21
N LEU A 217 -1.79 7.98 -23.01
CA LEU A 217 -0.32 8.09 -23.10
C LEU A 217 0.20 7.51 -24.40
#